data_8fcc0b8ceff8e8bf07851bdce108a1ae
#
_entry.id   8fcc0b8ceff8e8bf07851bdce108a1ae
#
_cell.length_a   1.000
_cell.length_b   1.000
_cell.length_c   1.000
_cell.angle_alpha   90.00
_cell.angle_beta   90.00
_cell.angle_gamma   90.00
#
_symmetry.space_group_name_H-M   'P 1'
#
loop_
_entity.id
_entity.type
_entity.pdbx_description
1 polymer ?
#
loop_
_entity_poly.entity_id
_entity_poly.type
_entity_poly.pdbx_seq_one_letter_code
_entity_poly.pdbx_strand_id
1 'polypeptide(L)'
;MQLNPAEISGFIQEKIADYDNKVESKAEGTIISLYDGVARVQGLRQAMLGEMIAFPGGVYGLALNLERDSVGVVILGEYDHLSEGDKVTCTGRILEVPVGRELLGRVVNALGQPIDGKGDIKTIATSPIEKIAPGVIERQSVDQPLQTGLKSIDSMVPIGRGQRELIIGDRQTGKTAIAVDAIINQRDTDVKCIYVAIGQKASSIAAVVRKLEEHDALKHTIIVAATASDSAAMQYIAPYAGCAMGEYFRDRGEDALIVYDDLTKQAWAYRQVSLLLKRPPGREAYPGDVFYLHSRLLERAARINADEVERLTKGEVKGKTGSLTALPIIETQAGDVSAFVPTNVISITDGQIFLETDLFNAGIRPAINAGLSVSRVGGAAQTKVIKKLGGGVRLALAQYRELAAFAQFASDLDDATRKQLERGQRVTELMKQKQFSPMSVAEMSVSLFAAENGFLDDIPVEKIQAYEQALLQYMHSDHQALLDKVNERGVYDDEIQQGLSAALNAFKDKGAW
;
A
#
# COMPACT_ATOMS: atom_id res chain seq x y z
N MET A 1 43.96 0.35 59.85
CA MET A 1 42.73 -0.31 60.28
C MET A 1 42.73 -1.71 59.66
N GLN A 2 42.94 -2.74 60.51
CA GLN A 2 42.75 -4.12 60.02
C GLN A 2 41.28 -4.46 60.16
N LEU A 3 40.64 -4.66 59.02
CA LEU A 3 39.24 -5.10 58.95
C LEU A 3 39.18 -6.55 59.51
N ASN A 4 38.33 -6.77 60.50
CA ASN A 4 38.09 -8.07 61.09
C ASN A 4 37.41 -9.00 60.08
N PRO A 5 37.88 -10.26 59.88
CA PRO A 5 37.23 -11.20 58.92
C PRO A 5 35.73 -11.42 59.19
N ALA A 6 35.26 -11.27 60.41
CA ALA A 6 33.82 -11.34 60.72
C ALA A 6 33.02 -10.15 60.23
N GLU A 7 33.59 -8.94 60.21
CA GLU A 7 32.95 -7.75 59.67
C GLU A 7 32.87 -7.80 58.11
N ILE A 8 33.92 -8.33 57.47
CA ILE A 8 33.92 -8.56 56.03
C ILE A 8 32.87 -9.60 55.63
N SER A 9 32.77 -10.70 56.41
CA SER A 9 31.76 -11.74 56.18
C SER A 9 30.34 -11.22 56.40
N GLY A 10 30.11 -10.38 57.42
CA GLY A 10 28.81 -9.73 57.65
C GLY A 10 28.45 -8.77 56.53
N PHE A 11 29.40 -7.95 56.07
CA PHE A 11 29.18 -7.03 54.94
C PHE A 11 28.89 -7.76 53.62
N ILE A 12 29.55 -8.88 53.37
CA ILE A 12 29.30 -9.73 52.21
C ILE A 12 27.94 -10.41 52.33
N GLN A 13 27.53 -10.90 53.49
CA GLN A 13 26.22 -11.49 53.74
C GLN A 13 25.09 -10.44 53.58
N GLU A 14 25.27 -9.23 54.09
CA GLU A 14 24.34 -8.12 53.92
C GLU A 14 24.22 -7.72 52.45
N LYS A 15 25.33 -7.66 51.70
CA LYS A 15 25.34 -7.40 50.27
C LYS A 15 24.71 -8.53 49.45
N ILE A 16 24.86 -9.78 49.86
CA ILE A 16 24.20 -10.94 49.24
C ILE A 16 22.70 -10.93 49.52
N ALA A 17 22.28 -10.65 50.76
CA ALA A 17 20.86 -10.50 51.10
C ALA A 17 20.19 -9.33 50.39
N ASP A 18 20.92 -8.21 50.26
CA ASP A 18 20.49 -7.05 49.48
C ASP A 18 20.43 -7.36 47.95
N TYR A 19 21.29 -8.27 47.50
CA TYR A 19 21.28 -8.77 46.11
C TYR A 19 20.10 -9.70 45.83
N ASP A 20 19.76 -10.59 46.80
CA ASP A 20 18.58 -11.46 46.68
C ASP A 20 17.25 -10.69 46.76
N ASN A 21 17.18 -9.64 47.58
CA ASN A 21 16.03 -8.74 47.59
C ASN A 21 15.91 -7.84 46.31
N LYS A 22 17.03 -7.67 45.59
CA LYS A 22 17.01 -6.99 44.26
C LYS A 22 16.59 -7.90 43.12
N VAL A 23 16.35 -9.18 43.34
CA VAL A 23 15.89 -10.13 42.30
C VAL A 23 14.45 -9.85 41.84
N GLU A 24 13.65 -9.09 42.57
CA GLU A 24 12.35 -8.60 42.09
C GLU A 24 12.44 -7.42 41.10
N SER A 25 13.61 -6.80 40.91
CA SER A 25 13.81 -5.67 39.98
C SER A 25 14.38 -6.10 38.62
N LYS A 26 14.08 -7.30 38.12
CA LYS A 26 14.56 -7.81 36.82
C LYS A 26 13.97 -7.08 35.61
N ALA A 27 12.97 -6.25 35.79
CA ALA A 27 12.27 -5.48 34.80
C ALA A 27 12.80 -4.05 34.63
N GLU A 28 13.75 -3.59 35.44
CA GLU A 28 14.31 -2.24 35.40
C GLU A 28 15.67 -2.19 34.72
N GLY A 29 15.89 -1.13 33.97
CA GLY A 29 17.17 -0.81 33.36
C GLY A 29 17.54 0.66 33.53
N THR A 30 18.76 1.00 33.14
CA THR A 30 19.28 2.36 33.22
C THR A 30 19.80 2.75 31.84
N ILE A 31 19.45 3.95 31.37
CA ILE A 31 19.96 4.51 30.11
C ILE A 31 21.46 4.78 30.29
N ILE A 32 22.29 4.15 29.47
CA ILE A 32 23.75 4.33 29.47
C ILE A 32 24.22 5.24 28.34
N SER A 33 23.40 5.41 27.30
CA SER A 33 23.63 6.39 26.24
C SER A 33 22.33 6.68 25.50
N LEU A 34 22.19 7.91 25.02
CA LEU A 34 21.02 8.39 24.27
C LEU A 34 21.51 9.25 23.09
N TYR A 35 21.25 8.82 21.83
CA TYR A 35 21.63 9.51 20.60
C TYR A 35 20.49 9.42 19.59
N ASP A 36 20.04 10.54 19.05
CA ASP A 36 19.09 10.63 17.93
C ASP A 36 17.86 9.71 18.06
N GLY A 37 17.28 9.64 19.28
CA GLY A 37 16.09 8.81 19.55
C GLY A 37 16.39 7.32 19.72
N VAL A 38 17.66 6.93 19.85
CA VAL A 38 18.06 5.56 20.21
C VAL A 38 18.72 5.57 21.58
N ALA A 39 18.16 4.83 22.51
CA ALA A 39 18.70 4.62 23.84
C ALA A 39 19.40 3.27 23.93
N ARG A 40 20.55 3.23 24.57
CA ARG A 40 21.19 2.00 25.02
C ARG A 40 20.94 1.83 26.51
N VAL A 41 20.31 0.73 26.86
CA VAL A 41 19.84 0.48 28.23
C VAL A 41 20.55 -0.73 28.82
N GLN A 42 21.11 -0.60 29.99
CA GLN A 42 21.70 -1.67 30.75
C GLN A 42 20.70 -2.23 31.78
N GLY A 43 20.63 -3.55 31.94
CA GLY A 43 19.86 -4.18 33.02
C GLY A 43 18.59 -4.90 32.60
N LEU A 44 18.01 -4.62 31.45
CA LEU A 44 16.76 -5.24 30.93
C LEU A 44 16.98 -6.70 30.47
N ARG A 45 17.38 -7.60 31.36
CA ARG A 45 17.74 -9.00 31.02
C ARG A 45 16.59 -9.86 30.52
N GLN A 46 15.35 -9.46 30.81
CA GLN A 46 14.14 -10.19 30.42
C GLN A 46 13.42 -9.56 29.23
N ALA A 47 13.94 -8.46 28.69
CA ALA A 47 13.33 -7.80 27.54
C ALA A 47 13.21 -8.73 26.33
N MET A 48 12.05 -8.72 25.71
CA MET A 48 11.78 -9.45 24.46
C MET A 48 12.07 -8.55 23.26
N LEU A 49 12.41 -9.15 22.13
CA LEU A 49 12.51 -8.41 20.87
C LEU A 49 11.12 -7.88 20.49
N GLY A 50 11.04 -6.57 20.17
CA GLY A 50 9.76 -5.93 19.88
C GLY A 50 8.93 -5.53 21.10
N GLU A 51 9.49 -5.69 22.31
CA GLU A 51 8.82 -5.27 23.55
C GLU A 51 8.81 -3.76 23.69
N MET A 52 7.71 -3.23 24.23
CA MET A 52 7.61 -1.84 24.65
C MET A 52 8.37 -1.65 25.99
N ILE A 53 9.28 -0.70 26.00
CA ILE A 53 10.00 -0.26 27.19
C ILE A 53 9.43 1.08 27.63
N ALA A 54 9.03 1.21 28.88
CA ALA A 54 8.50 2.44 29.45
C ALA A 54 9.64 3.35 29.92
N PHE A 55 9.64 4.58 29.45
CA PHE A 55 10.57 5.65 29.82
C PHE A 55 9.89 6.66 30.74
N PRO A 56 10.64 7.51 31.46
CA PRO A 56 10.09 8.62 32.21
C PRO A 56 9.24 9.55 31.32
N GLY A 57 8.25 10.19 31.91
CA GLY A 57 7.36 11.11 31.16
C GLY A 57 6.28 10.41 30.30
N GLY A 58 6.10 9.09 30.46
CA GLY A 58 5.05 8.36 29.72
C GLY A 58 5.40 8.07 28.26
N VAL A 59 6.67 8.18 27.90
CA VAL A 59 7.19 7.83 26.57
C VAL A 59 7.51 6.34 26.54
N TYR A 60 7.31 5.71 25.38
CA TYR A 60 7.64 4.32 25.15
C TYR A 60 8.77 4.19 24.13
N GLY A 61 9.53 3.12 24.22
CA GLY A 61 10.51 2.72 23.23
C GLY A 61 10.30 1.27 22.81
N LEU A 62 10.87 0.91 21.66
CA LEU A 62 10.82 -0.42 21.08
C LEU A 62 12.19 -1.10 21.22
N ALA A 63 12.26 -2.24 21.90
CA ALA A 63 13.48 -3.03 22.02
C ALA A 63 13.79 -3.73 20.69
N LEU A 64 14.86 -3.31 20.01
CA LEU A 64 15.23 -3.82 18.69
C LEU A 64 16.57 -4.55 18.65
N ASN A 65 17.43 -4.37 19.65
CA ASN A 65 18.73 -5.03 19.71
C ASN A 65 18.96 -5.59 21.11
N LEU A 66 18.98 -6.92 21.22
CA LEU A 66 19.20 -7.60 22.48
C LEU A 66 20.66 -8.08 22.53
N GLU A 67 21.50 -7.36 23.26
CA GLU A 67 22.89 -7.71 23.50
C GLU A 67 23.05 -8.35 24.90
N ARG A 68 24.20 -8.96 25.16
CA ARG A 68 24.46 -9.63 26.44
C ARG A 68 24.30 -8.72 27.67
N ASP A 69 24.81 -7.49 27.56
CA ASP A 69 24.92 -6.55 28.66
C ASP A 69 24.06 -5.29 28.50
N SER A 70 23.39 -5.15 27.35
CA SER A 70 22.56 -3.97 27.04
C SER A 70 21.44 -4.30 26.05
N VAL A 71 20.43 -3.44 26.02
CA VAL A 71 19.34 -3.48 25.06
C VAL A 71 19.33 -2.17 24.27
N GLY A 72 19.35 -2.27 22.95
CA GLY A 72 19.15 -1.13 22.05
C GLY A 72 17.65 -0.86 21.88
N VAL A 73 17.20 0.31 22.31
CA VAL A 73 15.80 0.70 22.31
C VAL A 73 15.62 1.94 21.45
N VAL A 74 14.66 1.92 20.55
CA VAL A 74 14.30 3.07 19.71
C VAL A 74 13.10 3.76 20.33
N ILE A 75 13.19 5.07 20.59
CA ILE A 75 12.17 5.82 21.30
C ILE A 75 11.05 6.22 20.35
N LEU A 76 9.80 6.00 20.79
CA LEU A 76 8.58 6.25 20.03
C LEU A 76 7.91 7.55 20.52
N GLY A 77 8.53 8.69 20.29
CA GLY A 77 8.02 10.00 20.71
C GLY A 77 9.13 11.01 20.96
N GLU A 78 8.77 12.12 21.62
CA GLU A 78 9.71 13.15 22.04
C GLU A 78 10.58 12.64 23.19
N TYR A 79 11.88 12.90 23.12
CA TYR A 79 12.86 12.37 24.09
C TYR A 79 13.78 13.44 24.67
N ASP A 80 13.52 14.71 24.41
CA ASP A 80 14.37 15.84 24.82
C ASP A 80 14.50 15.96 26.36
N HIS A 81 13.53 15.40 27.09
CA HIS A 81 13.50 15.38 28.54
C HIS A 81 14.22 14.18 29.17
N LEU A 82 14.67 13.22 28.35
CA LEU A 82 15.34 12.01 28.82
C LEU A 82 16.85 12.24 28.94
N SER A 83 17.46 11.62 29.94
CA SER A 83 18.88 11.74 30.23
C SER A 83 19.54 10.40 30.50
N GLU A 84 20.86 10.33 30.29
CA GLU A 84 21.66 9.21 30.75
C GLU A 84 21.53 9.07 32.28
N GLY A 85 21.37 7.84 32.75
CA GLY A 85 21.10 7.53 34.15
C GLY A 85 19.62 7.36 34.50
N ASP A 86 18.71 7.76 33.63
CA ASP A 86 17.26 7.57 33.84
C ASP A 86 16.89 6.09 33.90
N LYS A 87 15.88 5.78 34.71
CA LYS A 87 15.34 4.44 34.89
C LYS A 87 14.27 4.17 33.88
N VAL A 88 14.32 2.97 33.29
CA VAL A 88 13.30 2.47 32.35
C VAL A 88 12.85 1.08 32.78
N THR A 89 11.65 0.70 32.38
CA THR A 89 11.04 -0.58 32.77
C THR A 89 10.51 -1.37 31.58
N CYS A 90 10.68 -2.69 31.63
CA CYS A 90 9.99 -3.60 30.73
C CYS A 90 8.48 -3.56 31.00
N THR A 91 7.68 -3.52 29.95
CA THR A 91 6.22 -3.57 30.08
C THR A 91 5.65 -4.98 30.01
N GLY A 92 6.44 -5.97 29.58
CA GLY A 92 5.99 -7.32 29.27
C GLY A 92 5.06 -7.40 28.04
N ARG A 93 4.92 -6.34 27.29
CA ARG A 93 3.99 -6.22 26.16
C ARG A 93 4.74 -5.91 24.87
N ILE A 94 4.45 -6.68 23.84
CA ILE A 94 4.87 -6.35 22.46
C ILE A 94 4.09 -5.12 21.97
N LEU A 95 4.69 -4.33 21.10
CA LEU A 95 4.06 -3.13 20.57
C LEU A 95 2.75 -3.45 19.83
N GLU A 96 1.68 -2.85 20.32
CA GLU A 96 0.32 -3.00 19.81
C GLU A 96 -0.24 -1.66 19.38
N VAL A 97 -1.19 -1.69 18.44
CA VAL A 97 -1.96 -0.52 18.03
C VAL A 97 -3.46 -0.79 18.14
N PRO A 98 -4.27 0.25 18.36
CA PRO A 98 -5.72 0.12 18.33
C PRO A 98 -6.16 -0.30 16.93
N VAL A 99 -7.15 -1.19 16.88
CA VAL A 99 -7.78 -1.67 15.65
C VAL A 99 -9.30 -1.66 15.82
N GLY A 100 -10.02 -1.42 14.75
CA GLY A 100 -11.48 -1.41 14.81
C GLY A 100 -12.11 -0.52 13.74
N ARG A 101 -13.44 -0.60 13.66
CA ARG A 101 -14.22 0.25 12.74
C ARG A 101 -14.23 1.73 13.14
N GLU A 102 -13.98 2.01 14.40
CA GLU A 102 -13.92 3.35 14.99
C GLU A 102 -12.78 4.20 14.42
N LEU A 103 -11.81 3.55 13.79
CA LEU A 103 -10.70 4.21 13.09
C LEU A 103 -11.08 4.69 11.67
N LEU A 104 -12.19 4.20 11.10
CA LEU A 104 -12.65 4.64 9.77
C LEU A 104 -13.00 6.13 9.80
N GLY A 105 -12.56 6.86 8.80
CA GLY A 105 -12.73 8.31 8.71
C GLY A 105 -11.77 9.14 9.55
N ARG A 106 -10.77 8.51 10.20
CA ARG A 106 -9.84 9.15 11.11
C ARG A 106 -8.42 9.19 10.54
N VAL A 107 -7.67 10.18 10.99
CA VAL A 107 -6.23 10.31 10.74
C VAL A 107 -5.50 10.06 12.05
N VAL A 108 -4.62 9.07 12.05
CA VAL A 108 -3.87 8.64 13.23
C VAL A 108 -2.36 8.63 12.95
N ASN A 109 -1.56 8.70 14.01
CA ASN A 109 -0.12 8.48 13.91
C ASN A 109 0.23 6.97 13.87
N ALA A 110 1.52 6.63 13.82
CA ALA A 110 2.00 5.24 13.77
C ALA A 110 1.69 4.41 15.05
N LEU A 111 1.27 5.04 16.13
CA LEU A 111 0.81 4.39 17.36
C LEU A 111 -0.74 4.27 17.43
N GLY A 112 -1.44 4.73 16.38
CA GLY A 112 -2.90 4.73 16.34
C GLY A 112 -3.56 5.86 17.14
N GLN A 113 -2.79 6.85 17.58
CA GLN A 113 -3.32 8.04 18.27
C GLN A 113 -3.88 9.03 17.26
N PRO A 114 -5.07 9.62 17.51
CA PRO A 114 -5.68 10.56 16.58
C PRO A 114 -4.88 11.88 16.50
N ILE A 115 -4.70 12.35 15.26
CA ILE A 115 -4.01 13.63 14.96
C ILE A 115 -4.88 14.56 14.11
N ASP A 116 -6.15 14.22 13.92
CA ASP A 116 -7.12 14.95 13.10
C ASP A 116 -7.94 16.02 13.88
N GLY A 117 -7.69 16.16 15.16
CA GLY A 117 -8.42 17.12 16.00
C GLY A 117 -9.88 16.74 16.30
N LYS A 118 -10.32 15.54 15.91
CA LYS A 118 -11.71 15.06 16.11
C LYS A 118 -11.94 14.35 17.46
N GLY A 119 -11.00 14.50 18.41
CA GLY A 119 -11.06 13.89 19.74
C GLY A 119 -10.61 12.42 19.76
N ASP A 120 -10.64 11.82 20.95
CA ASP A 120 -10.15 10.47 21.19
C ASP A 120 -10.97 9.39 20.47
N ILE A 121 -10.31 8.31 20.09
CA ILE A 121 -10.93 7.15 19.46
C ILE A 121 -11.08 6.06 20.53
N LYS A 122 -12.32 5.67 20.80
CA LYS A 122 -12.63 4.60 21.75
C LYS A 122 -12.65 3.25 21.02
N THR A 123 -11.48 2.66 20.80
CA THR A 123 -11.38 1.30 20.26
C THR A 123 -11.50 0.27 21.35
N ILE A 124 -12.11 -0.86 21.04
CA ILE A 124 -12.32 -1.99 21.96
C ILE A 124 -11.18 -3.00 21.86
N ALA A 125 -10.47 -3.02 20.73
CA ALA A 125 -9.46 -4.02 20.42
C ALA A 125 -8.10 -3.39 20.11
N THR A 126 -7.04 -4.12 20.47
CA THR A 126 -5.66 -3.84 20.05
C THR A 126 -5.11 -5.02 19.27
N SER A 127 -4.07 -4.80 18.49
CA SER A 127 -3.40 -5.84 17.72
C SER A 127 -1.90 -5.58 17.66
N PRO A 128 -1.06 -6.61 17.85
CA PRO A 128 0.38 -6.46 17.64
C PRO A 128 0.69 -5.95 16.24
N ILE A 129 1.62 -5.01 16.13
CA ILE A 129 2.03 -4.47 14.83
C ILE A 129 2.80 -5.49 14.00
N GLU A 130 3.55 -6.38 14.65
CA GLU A 130 4.25 -7.48 13.99
C GLU A 130 3.51 -8.79 14.24
N LYS A 131 3.12 -9.45 13.16
CA LYS A 131 2.46 -10.75 13.14
C LYS A 131 3.05 -11.62 12.05
N ILE A 132 2.95 -12.92 12.24
CA ILE A 132 3.28 -13.91 11.21
C ILE A 132 2.20 -13.83 10.11
N ALA A 133 2.64 -13.82 8.85
CA ALA A 133 1.75 -13.85 7.69
C ALA A 133 0.96 -15.17 7.64
N PRO A 134 -0.25 -15.17 7.03
CA PRO A 134 -1.00 -16.41 6.82
C PRO A 134 -0.18 -17.47 6.10
N GLY A 135 -0.23 -18.70 6.58
CA GLY A 135 0.45 -19.85 5.98
C GLY A 135 -0.19 -20.29 4.67
N VAL A 136 0.44 -21.26 3.99
CA VAL A 136 -0.01 -21.72 2.66
C VAL A 136 -1.43 -22.32 2.71
N ILE A 137 -1.75 -23.07 3.78
CA ILE A 137 -3.05 -23.76 3.92
C ILE A 137 -4.18 -22.75 4.24
N GLU A 138 -3.86 -21.66 4.89
CA GLU A 138 -4.80 -20.61 5.31
C GLU A 138 -5.21 -19.69 4.15
N ARG A 139 -4.43 -19.69 3.06
CA ARG A 139 -4.67 -18.84 1.89
C ARG A 139 -5.68 -19.45 0.94
N GLN A 140 -6.36 -18.56 0.24
CA GLN A 140 -7.20 -18.88 -0.90
C GLN A 140 -6.68 -18.19 -2.15
N SER A 141 -6.95 -18.78 -3.33
CA SER A 141 -6.60 -18.19 -4.62
C SER A 141 -7.24 -16.82 -4.81
N VAL A 142 -6.49 -15.92 -5.43
CA VAL A 142 -6.95 -14.58 -5.80
C VAL A 142 -7.72 -14.69 -7.11
N ASP A 143 -9.04 -14.58 -7.05
CA ASP A 143 -9.97 -14.77 -8.17
C ASP A 143 -11.07 -13.70 -8.24
N GLN A 144 -11.02 -12.70 -7.35
CA GLN A 144 -11.96 -11.58 -7.34
C GLN A 144 -11.24 -10.28 -7.68
N PRO A 145 -11.79 -9.46 -8.60
CA PRO A 145 -11.17 -8.20 -8.97
C PRO A 145 -11.26 -7.17 -7.84
N LEU A 146 -10.18 -6.41 -7.68
CA LEU A 146 -10.19 -5.12 -7.02
C LEU A 146 -10.17 -4.06 -8.12
N GLN A 147 -11.30 -3.45 -8.40
CA GLN A 147 -11.40 -2.43 -9.44
C GLN A 147 -10.73 -1.14 -8.96
N THR A 148 -9.78 -0.63 -9.74
CA THR A 148 -9.13 0.66 -9.45
C THR A 148 -9.89 1.83 -10.05
N GLY A 149 -10.75 1.56 -11.02
CA GLY A 149 -11.45 2.58 -11.80
C GLY A 149 -10.57 3.25 -12.86
N LEU A 150 -9.35 2.75 -13.05
CA LEU A 150 -8.42 3.24 -14.07
C LEU A 150 -8.39 2.26 -15.25
N LYS A 151 -8.81 2.73 -16.44
CA LYS A 151 -8.88 1.92 -17.66
C LYS A 151 -7.58 1.15 -17.93
N SER A 152 -6.46 1.84 -17.82
CA SER A 152 -5.15 1.28 -18.12
C SER A 152 -4.71 0.19 -17.12
N ILE A 153 -5.15 0.26 -15.88
CA ILE A 153 -4.83 -0.76 -14.85
C ILE A 153 -5.79 -1.93 -14.99
N ASP A 154 -7.10 -1.68 -14.89
CA ASP A 154 -8.09 -2.74 -14.82
C ASP A 154 -8.15 -3.57 -16.11
N SER A 155 -7.79 -2.98 -17.28
CA SER A 155 -7.72 -3.72 -18.54
C SER A 155 -6.40 -4.43 -18.79
N MET A 156 -5.25 -3.88 -18.38
CA MET A 156 -3.92 -4.38 -18.75
C MET A 156 -3.13 -5.01 -17.60
N VAL A 157 -3.28 -4.49 -16.39
CA VAL A 157 -2.52 -4.89 -15.18
C VAL A 157 -3.49 -5.07 -14.02
N PRO A 158 -4.46 -5.98 -14.12
CA PRO A 158 -5.55 -6.10 -13.16
C PRO A 158 -5.05 -6.53 -11.79
N ILE A 159 -5.71 -6.02 -10.76
CA ILE A 159 -5.42 -6.28 -9.36
C ILE A 159 -6.54 -7.12 -8.77
N GLY A 160 -6.20 -8.19 -8.07
CA GLY A 160 -7.15 -9.04 -7.36
C GLY A 160 -7.15 -8.79 -5.85
N ARG A 161 -8.27 -9.10 -5.21
CA ARG A 161 -8.41 -8.99 -3.75
C ARG A 161 -7.51 -9.98 -3.03
N GLY A 162 -6.54 -9.45 -2.29
CA GLY A 162 -5.49 -10.22 -1.63
C GLY A 162 -4.15 -10.24 -2.36
N GLN A 163 -4.04 -9.56 -3.51
CA GLN A 163 -2.81 -9.41 -4.28
C GLN A 163 -1.93 -8.29 -3.72
N ARG A 164 -0.63 -8.39 -3.99
CA ARG A 164 0.36 -7.33 -3.75
C ARG A 164 0.83 -6.78 -5.08
N GLU A 165 0.38 -5.61 -5.45
CA GLU A 165 0.75 -4.97 -6.71
C GLU A 165 1.58 -3.72 -6.45
N LEU A 166 2.83 -3.71 -6.91
CA LEU A 166 3.76 -2.61 -6.70
C LEU A 166 3.44 -1.44 -7.65
N ILE A 167 3.41 -0.23 -7.13
CA ILE A 167 3.40 1.01 -7.93
C ILE A 167 4.81 1.60 -7.87
N ILE A 168 5.51 1.65 -9.00
CA ILE A 168 6.91 2.04 -9.06
C ILE A 168 7.16 3.10 -10.15
N GLY A 169 8.01 4.06 -9.86
CA GLY A 169 8.40 5.12 -10.80
C GLY A 169 9.09 6.29 -10.11
N ASP A 170 9.59 7.22 -10.89
CA ASP A 170 10.28 8.40 -10.40
C ASP A 170 9.37 9.35 -9.62
N ARG A 171 9.97 10.33 -8.97
CA ARG A 171 9.24 11.36 -8.23
C ARG A 171 8.27 12.11 -9.17
N GLN A 172 7.06 12.40 -8.68
CA GLN A 172 6.02 13.17 -9.40
C GLN A 172 5.48 12.52 -10.69
N THR A 173 5.61 11.21 -10.88
CA THR A 173 5.03 10.48 -12.01
C THR A 173 3.56 10.07 -11.83
N GLY A 174 2.95 10.41 -10.69
CA GLY A 174 1.53 10.13 -10.42
C GLY A 174 1.26 8.88 -9.57
N LYS A 175 2.26 8.30 -8.90
CA LYS A 175 2.10 7.11 -8.03
C LYS A 175 1.00 7.27 -6.99
N THR A 176 1.05 8.34 -6.20
CA THR A 176 0.05 8.66 -5.17
C THR A 176 -1.34 8.87 -5.78
N ALA A 177 -1.44 9.50 -6.96
CA ALA A 177 -2.73 9.71 -7.63
C ALA A 177 -3.41 8.39 -7.98
N ILE A 178 -2.69 7.41 -8.52
CA ILE A 178 -3.21 6.07 -8.80
C ILE A 178 -3.73 5.40 -7.52
N ALA A 179 -2.97 5.47 -6.44
CA ALA A 179 -3.37 4.89 -5.17
C ALA A 179 -4.63 5.56 -4.59
N VAL A 180 -4.72 6.88 -4.69
CA VAL A 180 -5.90 7.65 -4.24
C VAL A 180 -7.12 7.34 -5.12
N ASP A 181 -6.95 7.23 -6.44
CA ASP A 181 -8.02 6.80 -7.37
C ASP A 181 -8.55 5.41 -7.01
N ALA A 182 -7.65 4.46 -6.72
CA ALA A 182 -8.05 3.12 -6.28
C ALA A 182 -8.87 3.15 -4.97
N ILE A 183 -8.53 4.02 -4.01
CA ILE A 183 -9.30 4.22 -2.77
C ILE A 183 -10.65 4.85 -3.07
N ILE A 184 -10.70 5.90 -3.88
CA ILE A 184 -11.95 6.59 -4.25
C ILE A 184 -12.92 5.60 -4.92
N ASN A 185 -12.40 4.73 -5.77
CA ASN A 185 -13.22 3.74 -6.47
C ASN A 185 -13.84 2.69 -5.54
N GLN A 186 -13.34 2.53 -4.31
CA GLN A 186 -13.95 1.63 -3.32
C GLN A 186 -15.12 2.26 -2.55
N ARG A 187 -15.45 3.53 -2.78
CA ARG A 187 -16.51 4.27 -2.07
C ARG A 187 -17.86 3.53 -2.05
N ASP A 188 -18.23 2.93 -3.18
CA ASP A 188 -19.50 2.26 -3.36
C ASP A 188 -19.39 0.73 -3.21
N THR A 189 -18.29 0.26 -2.61
CA THR A 189 -18.01 -1.15 -2.31
C THR A 189 -17.90 -1.40 -0.81
N ASP A 190 -17.83 -2.67 -0.41
CA ASP A 190 -17.61 -3.06 1.00
C ASP A 190 -16.12 -3.01 1.42
N VAL A 191 -15.20 -2.68 0.52
CA VAL A 191 -13.76 -2.67 0.79
C VAL A 191 -13.39 -1.53 1.72
N LYS A 192 -12.70 -1.85 2.81
CA LYS A 192 -12.14 -0.85 3.75
C LYS A 192 -10.73 -0.48 3.31
N CYS A 193 -10.40 0.79 3.35
CA CYS A 193 -9.13 1.28 2.87
C CYS A 193 -8.24 1.77 4.00
N ILE A 194 -6.94 1.53 3.88
CA ILE A 194 -5.91 2.06 4.77
C ILE A 194 -4.86 2.78 3.91
N TYR A 195 -4.66 4.06 4.16
CA TYR A 195 -3.60 4.82 3.50
C TYR A 195 -2.50 5.13 4.51
N VAL A 196 -1.31 4.59 4.29
CA VAL A 196 -0.15 4.79 5.15
C VAL A 196 0.80 5.78 4.48
N ALA A 197 0.87 6.98 5.02
CA ALA A 197 1.82 8.02 4.58
C ALA A 197 3.12 7.90 5.37
N ILE A 198 4.24 7.70 4.68
CA ILE A 198 5.55 7.44 5.29
C ILE A 198 6.55 8.51 4.85
N GLY A 199 7.06 9.29 5.78
CA GLY A 199 8.08 10.29 5.52
C GLY A 199 7.67 11.38 4.53
N GLN A 200 6.37 11.64 4.40
CA GLN A 200 5.83 12.67 3.53
C GLN A 200 5.70 14.01 4.26
N LYS A 201 5.68 15.10 3.48
CA LYS A 201 5.37 16.42 4.03
C LYS A 201 3.94 16.45 4.55
N ALA A 202 3.70 17.06 5.70
CA ALA A 202 2.37 17.23 6.29
C ALA A 202 1.36 17.86 5.31
N SER A 203 1.82 18.82 4.48
CA SER A 203 0.99 19.45 3.43
C SER A 203 0.52 18.45 2.34
N SER A 204 1.36 17.47 1.99
CA SER A 204 1.00 16.43 1.02
C SER A 204 -0.04 15.49 1.61
N ILE A 205 0.12 15.11 2.87
CA ILE A 205 -0.85 14.26 3.58
C ILE A 205 -2.20 14.99 3.68
N ALA A 206 -2.19 16.27 4.07
CA ALA A 206 -3.39 17.09 4.14
C ALA A 206 -4.11 17.21 2.78
N ALA A 207 -3.36 17.27 1.67
CA ALA A 207 -3.94 17.28 0.34
C ALA A 207 -4.63 15.94 0.01
N VAL A 208 -4.05 14.80 0.38
CA VAL A 208 -4.68 13.47 0.22
C VAL A 208 -5.95 13.37 1.06
N VAL A 209 -5.90 13.75 2.34
CA VAL A 209 -7.08 13.77 3.24
C VAL A 209 -8.22 14.57 2.60
N ARG A 210 -7.93 15.80 2.14
CA ARG A 210 -8.93 16.65 1.49
C ARG A 210 -9.51 16.01 0.23
N LYS A 211 -8.68 15.37 -0.59
CA LYS A 211 -9.15 14.69 -1.80
C LYS A 211 -10.08 13.52 -1.46
N LEU A 212 -9.78 12.75 -0.45
CA LEU A 212 -10.65 11.67 0.00
C LEU A 212 -11.97 12.20 0.61
N GLU A 213 -11.92 13.34 1.31
CA GLU A 213 -13.13 14.01 1.81
C GLU A 213 -14.00 14.55 0.67
N GLU A 214 -13.43 15.24 -0.31
CA GLU A 214 -14.13 15.79 -1.47
C GLU A 214 -14.88 14.72 -2.27
N HIS A 215 -14.40 13.46 -2.27
CA HIS A 215 -14.99 12.34 -2.98
C HIS A 215 -15.76 11.36 -2.07
N ASP A 216 -16.06 11.74 -0.84
CA ASP A 216 -16.76 10.90 0.15
C ASP A 216 -16.02 9.57 0.47
N ALA A 217 -14.75 9.45 0.14
CA ALA A 217 -13.95 8.25 0.30
C ALA A 217 -13.29 8.12 1.68
N LEU A 218 -13.20 9.21 2.45
CA LEU A 218 -12.61 9.17 3.79
C LEU A 218 -13.42 8.31 4.76
N LYS A 219 -14.74 8.23 4.61
CA LYS A 219 -15.65 7.46 5.49
C LYS A 219 -15.28 5.98 5.63
N HIS A 220 -14.70 5.39 4.59
CA HIS A 220 -14.27 3.98 4.56
C HIS A 220 -12.75 3.83 4.59
N THR A 221 -12.02 4.92 4.89
CA THR A 221 -10.56 4.97 4.87
C THR A 221 -9.99 5.32 6.24
N ILE A 222 -8.96 4.61 6.66
CA ILE A 222 -8.10 4.94 7.80
C ILE A 222 -6.82 5.55 7.23
N ILE A 223 -6.39 6.70 7.75
CA ILE A 223 -5.12 7.31 7.36
C ILE A 223 -4.14 7.18 8.53
N VAL A 224 -3.02 6.51 8.26
CA VAL A 224 -1.90 6.38 9.20
C VAL A 224 -0.77 7.28 8.71
N ALA A 225 -0.42 8.30 9.47
CA ALA A 225 0.56 9.27 9.07
C ALA A 225 1.81 9.22 9.95
N ALA A 226 2.97 9.05 9.31
CA ALA A 226 4.29 9.32 9.86
C ALA A 226 4.96 10.34 8.94
N THR A 227 4.97 11.59 9.36
CA THR A 227 5.45 12.71 8.55
C THR A 227 6.97 12.74 8.43
N ALA A 228 7.50 13.55 7.54
CA ALA A 228 8.94 13.75 7.39
C ALA A 228 9.61 14.38 8.62
N SER A 229 8.83 15.03 9.49
CA SER A 229 9.30 15.59 10.77
C SER A 229 9.25 14.59 11.93
N ASP A 230 8.56 13.48 11.76
CA ASP A 230 8.51 12.43 12.78
C ASP A 230 9.81 11.63 12.82
N SER A 231 10.10 11.01 13.96
CA SER A 231 11.31 10.21 14.13
C SER A 231 11.38 9.04 13.14
N ALA A 232 12.60 8.59 12.84
CA ALA A 232 12.80 7.41 12.00
C ALA A 232 12.09 6.16 12.55
N ALA A 233 11.95 6.06 13.87
CA ALA A 233 11.20 5.00 14.53
C ALA A 233 9.72 5.00 14.11
N MET A 234 9.08 6.15 14.14
CA MET A 234 7.67 6.31 13.74
C MET A 234 7.46 5.97 12.27
N GLN A 235 8.36 6.43 11.40
CA GLN A 235 8.33 6.11 9.97
C GLN A 235 8.56 4.61 9.70
N TYR A 236 9.39 3.95 10.51
CA TYR A 236 9.64 2.52 10.42
C TYR A 236 8.42 1.69 10.79
N ILE A 237 7.72 2.02 11.89
CA ILE A 237 6.60 1.21 12.38
C ILE A 237 5.27 1.51 11.70
N ALA A 238 5.09 2.67 11.08
CA ALA A 238 3.82 3.09 10.48
C ALA A 238 3.22 2.07 9.49
N PRO A 239 3.99 1.45 8.57
CA PRO A 239 3.46 0.42 7.67
C PRO A 239 2.93 -0.81 8.41
N TYR A 240 3.60 -1.24 9.47
CA TYR A 240 3.17 -2.38 10.29
C TYR A 240 1.90 -2.06 11.08
N ALA A 241 1.79 -0.85 11.61
CA ALA A 241 0.59 -0.37 12.27
C ALA A 241 -0.61 -0.35 11.33
N GLY A 242 -0.45 0.24 10.13
CA GLY A 242 -1.48 0.23 9.10
C GLY A 242 -1.87 -1.18 8.66
N CYS A 243 -0.88 -2.07 8.52
CA CYS A 243 -1.12 -3.48 8.20
C CYS A 243 -1.98 -4.17 9.27
N ALA A 244 -1.67 -3.98 10.56
CA ALA A 244 -2.48 -4.53 11.65
C ALA A 244 -3.92 -4.02 11.63
N MET A 245 -4.14 -2.75 11.27
CA MET A 245 -5.48 -2.18 11.09
C MET A 245 -6.22 -2.80 9.91
N GLY A 246 -5.53 -3.07 8.79
CA GLY A 246 -6.11 -3.75 7.63
C GLY A 246 -6.44 -5.22 7.89
N GLU A 247 -5.57 -5.92 8.61
CA GLU A 247 -5.79 -7.32 9.01
C GLU A 247 -7.02 -7.50 9.90
N TYR A 248 -7.37 -6.49 10.69
CA TYR A 248 -8.59 -6.52 11.50
C TYR A 248 -9.83 -6.82 10.66
N PHE A 249 -9.94 -6.25 9.47
CA PHE A 249 -11.06 -6.48 8.54
C PHE A 249 -10.91 -7.83 7.85
N ARG A 250 -9.74 -8.13 7.29
CA ARG A 250 -9.45 -9.42 6.64
C ARG A 250 -9.79 -10.61 7.56
N ASP A 251 -9.30 -10.56 8.79
CA ASP A 251 -9.45 -11.64 9.77
C ASP A 251 -10.92 -11.84 10.20
N ARG A 252 -11.81 -10.90 9.87
CA ARG A 252 -13.26 -10.96 10.07
C ARG A 252 -14.07 -11.26 8.81
N GLY A 253 -13.41 -11.71 7.75
CA GLY A 253 -14.09 -12.07 6.50
C GLY A 253 -14.56 -10.87 5.69
N GLU A 254 -13.85 -9.76 5.81
CA GLU A 254 -14.08 -8.54 5.02
C GLU A 254 -12.89 -8.31 4.08
N ASP A 255 -13.08 -7.43 3.10
CA ASP A 255 -12.03 -7.05 2.18
C ASP A 255 -11.44 -5.70 2.57
N ALA A 256 -10.11 -5.61 2.54
CA ALA A 256 -9.38 -4.38 2.80
C ALA A 256 -8.33 -4.12 1.72
N LEU A 257 -8.09 -2.83 1.46
CA LEU A 257 -7.05 -2.32 0.59
C LEU A 257 -6.09 -1.48 1.42
N ILE A 258 -4.80 -1.77 1.37
CA ILE A 258 -3.77 -0.96 2.01
C ILE A 258 -2.80 -0.38 1.00
N VAL A 259 -2.54 0.91 1.14
CA VAL A 259 -1.53 1.64 0.36
C VAL A 259 -0.38 2.03 1.28
N TYR A 260 0.86 1.74 0.86
CA TYR A 260 2.07 2.18 1.56
C TYR A 260 2.78 3.24 0.73
N ASP A 261 2.65 4.50 1.08
CA ASP A 261 3.21 5.64 0.33
C ASP A 261 4.28 6.38 1.14
N ASP A 262 5.57 6.02 1.07
CA ASP A 262 6.19 4.98 0.27
C ASP A 262 7.15 4.11 1.10
N LEU A 263 7.38 2.89 0.65
CA LEU A 263 8.29 1.95 1.32
C LEU A 263 9.78 2.29 1.13
N THR A 264 10.13 3.13 0.16
CA THR A 264 11.51 3.64 0.01
C THR A 264 11.91 4.43 1.25
N LYS A 265 11.01 5.28 1.75
CA LYS A 265 11.26 6.07 2.97
C LYS A 265 11.27 5.21 4.21
N GLN A 266 10.42 4.17 4.28
CA GLN A 266 10.53 3.17 5.36
C GLN A 266 11.92 2.53 5.39
N ALA A 267 12.45 2.15 4.22
CA ALA A 267 13.79 1.57 4.14
C ALA A 267 14.86 2.56 4.60
N TRP A 268 14.74 3.84 4.26
CA TRP A 268 15.66 4.88 4.73
C TRP A 268 15.59 5.06 6.25
N ALA A 269 14.39 5.09 6.81
CA ALA A 269 14.20 5.16 8.26
C ALA A 269 14.79 3.94 8.97
N TYR A 270 14.57 2.75 8.44
CA TYR A 270 15.14 1.52 9.00
C TYR A 270 16.66 1.47 8.90
N ARG A 271 17.24 1.98 7.80
CA ARG A 271 18.70 2.15 7.66
C ARG A 271 19.26 3.08 8.73
N GLN A 272 18.61 4.23 8.95
CA GLN A 272 19.01 5.19 9.97
C GLN A 272 18.99 4.55 11.37
N VAL A 273 17.89 3.92 11.75
CA VAL A 273 17.73 3.22 13.04
C VAL A 273 18.80 2.13 13.19
N SER A 274 19.04 1.33 12.15
CA SER A 274 20.01 0.24 12.18
C SER A 274 21.45 0.74 12.35
N LEU A 275 21.82 1.85 11.71
CA LEU A 275 23.14 2.47 11.88
C LEU A 275 23.33 3.04 13.29
N LEU A 276 22.31 3.66 13.88
CA LEU A 276 22.32 4.16 15.26
C LEU A 276 22.45 3.00 16.26
N LEU A 277 21.82 1.86 15.99
CA LEU A 277 21.96 0.62 16.76
C LEU A 277 23.30 -0.10 16.50
N LYS A 278 24.19 0.48 15.68
CA LYS A 278 25.50 -0.09 15.32
C LYS A 278 25.42 -1.48 14.66
N ARG A 279 24.33 -1.77 13.96
CA ARG A 279 24.23 -2.98 13.14
C ARG A 279 25.17 -2.86 11.93
N PRO A 280 25.83 -3.95 11.51
CA PRO A 280 26.77 -3.90 10.38
C PRO A 280 26.02 -3.51 9.08
N PRO A 281 26.49 -2.49 8.35
CA PRO A 281 25.90 -2.08 7.09
C PRO A 281 26.27 -3.04 5.96
N GLY A 282 25.33 -3.28 5.05
CA GLY A 282 25.52 -3.98 3.79
C GLY A 282 25.53 -3.03 2.58
N ARG A 283 24.97 -3.49 1.46
CA ARG A 283 24.88 -2.71 0.21
C ARG A 283 24.11 -1.40 0.47
N GLU A 284 24.63 -0.28 -0.03
CA GLU A 284 24.06 1.07 0.13
C GLU A 284 23.80 1.45 1.61
N ALA A 285 24.61 0.90 2.51
CA ALA A 285 24.49 1.05 3.96
C ALA A 285 23.19 0.52 4.58
N TYR A 286 22.38 -0.24 3.84
CA TYR A 286 21.25 -0.95 4.41
C TYR A 286 21.69 -2.11 5.29
N PRO A 287 20.94 -2.42 6.37
CA PRO A 287 21.20 -3.62 7.16
C PRO A 287 20.89 -4.89 6.34
N GLY A 288 21.53 -6.01 6.69
CA GLY A 288 21.38 -7.27 5.96
C GLY A 288 19.96 -7.84 5.89
N ASP A 289 19.08 -7.39 6.79
CA ASP A 289 17.68 -7.83 6.88
C ASP A 289 16.66 -6.88 6.23
N VAL A 290 17.11 -5.92 5.39
CA VAL A 290 16.19 -4.99 4.71
C VAL A 290 15.23 -5.69 3.76
N PHE A 291 15.61 -6.82 3.16
CA PHE A 291 14.68 -7.66 2.41
C PHE A 291 13.57 -8.19 3.32
N TYR A 292 13.92 -8.70 4.47
CA TYR A 292 12.98 -9.21 5.47
C TYR A 292 12.07 -8.11 6.03
N LEU A 293 12.54 -6.86 6.13
CA LEU A 293 11.71 -5.72 6.48
C LEU A 293 10.45 -5.64 5.60
N HIS A 294 10.60 -5.69 4.29
CA HIS A 294 9.49 -5.58 3.34
C HIS A 294 8.76 -6.91 3.15
N SER A 295 9.47 -8.04 3.13
CA SER A 295 8.83 -9.34 2.90
C SER A 295 7.88 -9.73 4.03
N ARG A 296 8.29 -9.56 5.31
CA ARG A 296 7.40 -9.87 6.45
C ARG A 296 6.18 -8.94 6.54
N LEU A 297 6.28 -7.72 5.98
CA LEU A 297 5.15 -6.81 5.86
C LEU A 297 4.21 -7.23 4.73
N LEU A 298 4.75 -7.39 3.52
CA LEU A 298 3.96 -7.61 2.31
C LEU A 298 3.36 -9.02 2.22
N GLU A 299 4.00 -10.03 2.81
CA GLU A 299 3.43 -11.38 2.90
C GLU A 299 2.15 -11.46 3.75
N ARG A 300 1.92 -10.48 4.61
CA ARG A 300 0.67 -10.36 5.38
C ARG A 300 -0.53 -9.97 4.52
N ALA A 301 -0.30 -9.35 3.36
CA ALA A 301 -1.34 -9.13 2.36
C ALA A 301 -1.64 -10.46 1.65
N ALA A 302 -2.86 -10.94 1.83
CA ALA A 302 -3.31 -12.23 1.32
C ALA A 302 -4.84 -12.29 1.30
N ARG A 303 -5.37 -13.24 0.55
CA ARG A 303 -6.75 -13.71 0.71
C ARG A 303 -6.72 -14.96 1.57
N ILE A 304 -7.49 -14.97 2.64
CA ILE A 304 -7.64 -16.11 3.56
C ILE A 304 -8.95 -16.84 3.31
N ASN A 305 -8.93 -18.15 3.53
CA ASN A 305 -10.09 -19.00 3.32
C ASN A 305 -11.11 -18.89 4.46
N ALA A 306 -12.29 -19.48 4.26
CA ALA A 306 -13.39 -19.39 5.21
C ALA A 306 -13.09 -20.11 6.53
N ASP A 307 -12.34 -21.20 6.50
CA ASP A 307 -11.99 -21.98 7.70
C ASP A 307 -11.07 -21.15 8.61
N GLU A 308 -10.14 -20.41 8.01
CA GLU A 308 -9.26 -19.53 8.77
C GLU A 308 -10.01 -18.34 9.38
N VAL A 309 -10.94 -17.73 8.65
CA VAL A 309 -11.81 -16.68 9.19
C VAL A 309 -12.63 -17.21 10.37
N GLU A 310 -13.22 -18.41 10.25
CA GLU A 310 -13.97 -19.03 11.33
C GLU A 310 -13.07 -19.29 12.56
N ARG A 311 -11.85 -19.77 12.34
CA ARG A 311 -10.86 -20.00 13.40
C ARG A 311 -10.48 -18.70 14.12
N LEU A 312 -10.15 -17.64 13.36
CA LEU A 312 -9.73 -16.35 13.92
C LEU A 312 -10.87 -15.64 14.66
N THR A 313 -12.09 -15.77 14.19
CA THR A 313 -13.29 -15.20 14.83
C THR A 313 -13.93 -16.13 15.86
N LYS A 314 -13.29 -17.26 16.19
CA LYS A 314 -13.80 -18.26 17.16
C LYS A 314 -15.22 -18.73 16.83
N GLY A 315 -15.54 -18.83 15.55
CA GLY A 315 -16.84 -19.29 15.06
C GLY A 315 -17.92 -18.20 14.93
N GLU A 316 -17.61 -16.93 15.19
CA GLU A 316 -18.56 -15.82 15.01
C GLU A 316 -18.89 -15.58 13.52
N VAL A 317 -17.90 -15.73 12.63
CA VAL A 317 -18.06 -15.55 11.18
C VAL A 317 -17.83 -16.87 10.47
N LYS A 318 -18.80 -17.33 9.70
CA LYS A 318 -18.75 -18.61 8.97
C LYS A 318 -18.97 -18.42 7.49
N GLY A 319 -18.26 -19.22 6.68
CA GLY A 319 -18.46 -19.28 5.24
C GLY A 319 -18.04 -18.04 4.46
N LYS A 320 -17.30 -17.11 5.09
CA LYS A 320 -16.78 -15.89 4.47
C LYS A 320 -15.27 -15.94 4.35
N THR A 321 -14.76 -15.55 3.21
CA THR A 321 -13.33 -15.31 2.99
C THR A 321 -13.00 -13.85 3.29
N GLY A 322 -11.78 -13.56 3.70
CA GLY A 322 -11.32 -12.18 3.89
C GLY A 322 -10.07 -11.89 3.06
N SER A 323 -9.86 -10.64 2.68
CA SER A 323 -8.67 -10.25 1.93
C SER A 323 -8.04 -8.95 2.43
N LEU A 324 -6.73 -8.87 2.29
CA LEU A 324 -5.95 -7.65 2.41
C LEU A 324 -5.12 -7.50 1.14
N THR A 325 -5.49 -6.54 0.31
CA THR A 325 -4.77 -6.18 -0.93
C THR A 325 -3.78 -5.08 -0.64
N ALA A 326 -2.54 -5.22 -1.07
CA ALA A 326 -1.49 -4.22 -0.84
C ALA A 326 -1.06 -3.53 -2.13
N LEU A 327 -1.00 -2.20 -2.08
CA LEU A 327 -0.39 -1.34 -3.09
C LEU A 327 0.82 -0.63 -2.48
N PRO A 328 1.98 -1.30 -2.38
CA PRO A 328 3.21 -0.64 -2.00
C PRO A 328 3.66 0.32 -3.10
N ILE A 329 4.17 1.48 -2.70
CA ILE A 329 4.78 2.46 -3.59
C ILE A 329 6.29 2.46 -3.36
N ILE A 330 7.05 2.44 -4.46
CA ILE A 330 8.50 2.61 -4.46
C ILE A 330 8.86 3.78 -5.37
N GLU A 331 9.73 4.65 -4.87
CA GLU A 331 10.29 5.76 -5.64
C GLU A 331 11.62 5.32 -6.26
N THR A 332 11.75 5.47 -7.58
CA THR A 332 13.00 5.29 -8.32
C THR A 332 13.69 6.62 -8.55
N GLN A 333 14.95 6.57 -8.95
CA GLN A 333 15.74 7.72 -9.42
C GLN A 333 16.15 7.46 -10.87
N ALA A 334 15.79 8.37 -11.77
CA ALA A 334 16.08 8.25 -13.20
C ALA A 334 15.63 6.91 -13.83
N GLY A 335 14.52 6.37 -13.37
CA GLY A 335 13.96 5.10 -13.87
C GLY A 335 14.75 3.85 -13.47
N ASP A 336 15.73 3.94 -12.57
CA ASP A 336 16.57 2.80 -12.18
C ASP A 336 15.80 1.81 -11.29
N VAL A 337 15.27 0.78 -11.92
CA VAL A 337 14.62 -0.36 -11.23
C VAL A 337 15.62 -1.41 -10.73
N SER A 338 16.92 -1.28 -11.08
CA SER A 338 17.98 -2.21 -10.66
C SER A 338 18.59 -1.85 -9.31
N ALA A 339 18.21 -0.70 -8.74
CA ALA A 339 18.61 -0.29 -7.40
C ALA A 339 18.17 -1.30 -6.34
N PHE A 340 18.78 -1.26 -5.16
CA PHE A 340 18.66 -2.33 -4.17
C PHE A 340 17.23 -2.50 -3.64
N VAL A 341 16.60 -1.43 -3.20
CA VAL A 341 15.21 -1.49 -2.64
C VAL A 341 14.17 -1.84 -3.71
N PRO A 342 14.15 -1.20 -4.90
CA PRO A 342 13.25 -1.59 -5.98
C PRO A 342 13.32 -3.08 -6.33
N THR A 343 14.52 -3.61 -6.53
CA THR A 343 14.74 -5.04 -6.87
C THR A 343 14.15 -5.98 -5.82
N ASN A 344 14.36 -5.67 -4.55
CA ASN A 344 13.81 -6.45 -3.45
C ASN A 344 12.27 -6.47 -3.48
N VAL A 345 11.64 -5.30 -3.61
CA VAL A 345 10.17 -5.21 -3.55
C VAL A 345 9.52 -5.82 -4.80
N ILE A 346 10.11 -5.65 -6.00
CA ILE A 346 9.65 -6.33 -7.23
C ILE A 346 9.63 -7.85 -7.04
N SER A 347 10.64 -8.42 -6.35
CA SER A 347 10.70 -9.87 -6.12
C SER A 347 9.65 -10.37 -5.12
N ILE A 348 9.23 -9.54 -4.17
CA ILE A 348 8.25 -9.89 -3.13
C ILE A 348 6.81 -9.78 -3.66
N THR A 349 6.55 -8.85 -4.57
CA THR A 349 5.20 -8.52 -5.05
C THR A 349 4.73 -9.44 -6.18
N ASP A 350 3.42 -9.46 -6.41
CA ASP A 350 2.76 -10.30 -7.42
C ASP A 350 2.65 -9.58 -8.78
N GLY A 351 3.43 -8.55 -8.97
CA GLY A 351 3.50 -7.73 -10.17
C GLY A 351 3.82 -6.28 -9.85
N GLN A 352 3.91 -5.47 -10.90
CA GLN A 352 4.21 -4.04 -10.78
C GLN A 352 3.50 -3.21 -11.84
N ILE A 353 3.09 -2.02 -11.46
CA ILE A 353 2.66 -0.92 -12.30
C ILE A 353 3.83 0.06 -12.42
N PHE A 354 4.48 0.08 -13.58
CA PHE A 354 5.63 0.93 -13.84
C PHE A 354 5.21 2.26 -14.45
N LEU A 355 5.53 3.37 -13.78
CA LEU A 355 5.27 4.73 -14.25
C LEU A 355 6.54 5.35 -14.83
N GLU A 356 6.44 5.78 -16.07
CA GLU A 356 7.55 6.30 -16.85
C GLU A 356 7.50 7.83 -16.96
N THR A 357 8.61 8.47 -16.66
CA THR A 357 8.73 9.94 -16.68
C THR A 357 8.51 10.52 -18.08
N ASP A 358 9.00 9.85 -19.11
CA ASP A 358 8.86 10.31 -20.49
C ASP A 358 7.40 10.30 -20.95
N LEU A 359 6.63 9.27 -20.59
CA LEU A 359 5.20 9.22 -20.85
C LEU A 359 4.45 10.33 -20.10
N PHE A 360 4.82 10.58 -18.84
CA PHE A 360 4.24 11.65 -18.05
C PHE A 360 4.48 13.03 -18.66
N ASN A 361 5.69 13.29 -19.13
CA ASN A 361 6.09 14.54 -19.77
C ASN A 361 5.45 14.69 -21.17
N ALA A 362 5.21 13.58 -21.88
CA ALA A 362 4.45 13.56 -23.13
C ALA A 362 2.92 13.75 -22.94
N GLY A 363 2.46 13.96 -21.70
CA GLY A 363 1.04 14.17 -21.40
C GLY A 363 0.19 12.90 -21.39
N ILE A 364 0.81 11.72 -21.40
CA ILE A 364 0.11 10.44 -21.24
C ILE A 364 -0.07 10.20 -19.74
N ARG A 365 -1.30 10.34 -19.25
CA ARG A 365 -1.63 10.22 -17.83
C ARG A 365 -2.88 9.38 -17.63
N PRO A 366 -2.81 8.30 -16.82
CA PRO A 366 -1.63 7.83 -16.06
C PRO A 366 -0.49 7.37 -16.97
N ALA A 367 0.76 7.61 -16.51
CA ALA A 367 1.98 7.38 -17.29
C ALA A 367 2.45 5.91 -17.22
N ILE A 368 1.52 4.97 -17.40
CA ILE A 368 1.76 3.53 -17.23
C ILE A 368 2.48 2.97 -18.44
N ASN A 369 3.65 2.39 -18.21
CA ASN A 369 4.34 1.61 -19.23
C ASN A 369 3.75 0.21 -19.33
N ALA A 370 2.92 -0.05 -20.34
CA ALA A 370 2.26 -1.35 -20.55
C ALA A 370 3.22 -2.51 -20.82
N GLY A 371 4.44 -2.23 -21.29
CA GLY A 371 5.47 -3.26 -21.55
C GLY A 371 6.18 -3.75 -20.29
N LEU A 372 6.45 -2.83 -19.35
CA LEU A 372 7.16 -3.13 -18.10
C LEU A 372 6.20 -3.45 -16.94
N SER A 373 4.92 -3.13 -17.09
CA SER A 373 3.90 -3.42 -16.09
C SER A 373 3.36 -4.84 -16.25
N VAL A 374 3.27 -5.56 -15.14
CA VAL A 374 2.89 -6.97 -15.12
C VAL A 374 2.01 -7.26 -13.90
N SER A 375 0.91 -7.98 -14.10
CA SER A 375 0.15 -8.63 -13.03
C SER A 375 0.33 -10.14 -13.15
N ARG A 376 0.82 -10.79 -12.09
CA ARG A 376 0.99 -12.25 -12.06
C ARG A 376 -0.34 -12.98 -11.84
N VAL A 377 -1.35 -12.32 -11.31
CA VAL A 377 -2.72 -12.84 -11.19
C VAL A 377 -3.45 -12.74 -12.53
N GLY A 378 -3.30 -11.62 -13.22
CA GLY A 378 -3.79 -11.42 -14.58
C GLY A 378 -5.31 -11.58 -14.69
N GLY A 379 -5.75 -12.26 -15.73
CA GLY A 379 -7.17 -12.38 -16.07
C GLY A 379 -8.07 -13.10 -15.06
N ALA A 380 -7.52 -13.72 -14.01
CA ALA A 380 -8.30 -14.24 -12.88
C ALA A 380 -8.86 -13.11 -12.02
N ALA A 381 -8.19 -11.94 -12.01
CA ALA A 381 -8.59 -10.73 -11.30
C ALA A 381 -9.36 -9.74 -12.17
N GLN A 382 -10.01 -10.18 -13.23
CA GLN A 382 -10.82 -9.33 -14.11
C GLN A 382 -12.27 -9.81 -14.16
N THR A 383 -13.20 -8.87 -14.30
CA THR A 383 -14.56 -9.21 -14.75
C THR A 383 -14.50 -9.78 -16.17
N LYS A 384 -15.44 -10.65 -16.51
CA LYS A 384 -15.43 -11.31 -17.83
C LYS A 384 -15.52 -10.30 -19.00
N VAL A 385 -16.25 -9.21 -18.81
CA VAL A 385 -16.38 -8.14 -19.81
C VAL A 385 -15.05 -7.42 -20.01
N ILE A 386 -14.37 -6.99 -18.97
CA ILE A 386 -13.06 -6.31 -19.07
C ILE A 386 -12.00 -7.25 -19.62
N LYS A 387 -11.99 -8.51 -19.20
CA LYS A 387 -11.07 -9.53 -19.72
C LYS A 387 -11.21 -9.71 -21.24
N LYS A 388 -12.45 -9.74 -21.74
CA LYS A 388 -12.71 -9.93 -23.17
C LYS A 388 -12.29 -8.71 -23.99
N LEU A 389 -12.65 -7.51 -23.54
CA LEU A 389 -12.43 -6.26 -24.27
C LEU A 389 -11.01 -5.70 -24.10
N GLY A 390 -10.38 -5.93 -22.94
CA GLY A 390 -9.05 -5.39 -22.64
C GLY A 390 -7.90 -6.10 -23.37
N GLY A 391 -8.11 -7.34 -23.82
CA GLY A 391 -7.06 -8.12 -24.50
C GLY A 391 -6.58 -7.48 -25.82
N GLY A 392 -7.50 -6.98 -26.63
CA GLY A 392 -7.19 -6.29 -27.87
C GLY A 392 -6.47 -4.95 -27.67
N VAL A 393 -6.85 -4.22 -26.64
CA VAL A 393 -6.22 -2.95 -26.27
C VAL A 393 -4.74 -3.12 -25.89
N ARG A 394 -4.44 -4.11 -25.05
CA ARG A 394 -3.05 -4.41 -24.67
C ARG A 394 -2.18 -4.77 -25.87
N LEU A 395 -2.72 -5.60 -26.77
CA LEU A 395 -2.02 -5.99 -27.99
C LEU A 395 -1.78 -4.78 -28.90
N ALA A 396 -2.78 -3.93 -29.10
CA ALA A 396 -2.67 -2.73 -29.92
C ALA A 396 -1.60 -1.76 -29.40
N LEU A 397 -1.52 -1.57 -28.08
CA LEU A 397 -0.51 -0.72 -27.45
C LEU A 397 0.91 -1.31 -27.54
N ALA A 398 1.05 -2.62 -27.42
CA ALA A 398 2.35 -3.30 -27.57
C ALA A 398 2.85 -3.14 -29.03
N GLN A 399 2.00 -3.43 -30.02
CA GLN A 399 2.33 -3.27 -31.43
C GLN A 399 2.65 -1.81 -31.79
N TYR A 400 1.86 -0.87 -31.28
CA TYR A 400 2.12 0.56 -31.48
C TYR A 400 3.51 0.97 -31.02
N ARG A 401 3.96 0.52 -29.84
CA ARG A 401 5.29 0.87 -29.31
C ARG A 401 6.42 0.34 -30.17
N GLU A 402 6.30 -0.90 -30.63
CA GLU A 402 7.28 -1.49 -31.54
C GLU A 402 7.35 -0.73 -32.86
N LEU A 403 6.18 -0.48 -33.47
CA LEU A 403 6.09 0.20 -34.76
C LEU A 403 6.48 1.68 -34.66
N ALA A 404 6.14 2.38 -33.61
CA ALA A 404 6.49 3.79 -33.41
C ALA A 404 8.01 4.03 -33.36
N ALA A 405 8.77 3.08 -32.78
CA ALA A 405 10.21 3.14 -32.78
C ALA A 405 10.80 3.00 -34.20
N PHE A 406 10.23 2.13 -35.03
CA PHE A 406 10.64 1.95 -36.43
C PHE A 406 10.19 3.10 -37.33
N ALA A 407 8.99 3.64 -37.09
CA ALA A 407 8.40 4.72 -37.89
C ALA A 407 9.25 6.01 -37.90
N GLN A 408 10.07 6.24 -36.86
CA GLN A 408 10.99 7.38 -36.82
C GLN A 408 12.12 7.28 -37.86
N PHE A 409 12.42 6.10 -38.37
CA PHE A 409 13.54 5.84 -39.28
C PHE A 409 13.09 5.44 -40.70
N ALA A 410 11.80 5.13 -40.90
CA ALA A 410 11.30 4.66 -42.20
C ALA A 410 10.61 5.79 -42.95
N SER A 411 11.10 6.09 -44.18
CA SER A 411 10.52 7.09 -45.04
C SER A 411 9.21 6.66 -45.73
N ASP A 412 9.00 5.33 -45.90
CA ASP A 412 7.82 4.75 -46.53
C ASP A 412 7.25 3.62 -45.68
N LEU A 413 6.09 3.85 -45.08
CA LEU A 413 5.32 2.84 -44.37
C LEU A 413 4.24 2.28 -45.29
N ASP A 414 4.05 0.96 -45.27
CA ASP A 414 2.93 0.35 -45.97
C ASP A 414 1.59 0.71 -45.27
N ASP A 415 0.48 0.59 -46.02
CA ASP A 415 -0.84 0.99 -45.53
C ASP A 415 -1.31 0.21 -44.31
N ALA A 416 -0.89 -1.06 -44.17
CA ALA A 416 -1.25 -1.89 -43.00
C ALA A 416 -0.54 -1.37 -41.76
N THR A 417 0.76 -1.10 -41.83
CA THR A 417 1.56 -0.55 -40.73
C THR A 417 1.07 0.84 -40.32
N ARG A 418 0.70 1.68 -41.31
CA ARG A 418 0.12 3.01 -41.05
C ARG A 418 -1.17 2.91 -40.24
N LYS A 419 -2.11 2.03 -40.63
CA LYS A 419 -3.37 1.80 -39.92
C LYS A 419 -3.15 1.29 -38.51
N GLN A 420 -2.18 0.41 -38.30
CA GLN A 420 -1.82 -0.06 -36.96
C GLN A 420 -1.27 1.05 -36.04
N LEU A 421 -0.43 1.93 -36.60
CA LEU A 421 0.07 3.10 -35.89
C LEU A 421 -1.06 4.07 -35.51
N GLU A 422 -1.95 4.38 -36.45
CA GLU A 422 -3.10 5.26 -36.21
C GLU A 422 -4.03 4.67 -35.14
N ARG A 423 -4.34 3.36 -35.22
CA ARG A 423 -5.14 2.68 -34.19
C ARG A 423 -4.45 2.73 -32.83
N GLY A 424 -3.14 2.47 -32.78
CA GLY A 424 -2.36 2.55 -31.54
C GLY A 424 -2.33 3.94 -30.91
N GLN A 425 -2.24 5.00 -31.75
CA GLN A 425 -2.33 6.39 -31.27
C GLN A 425 -3.69 6.69 -30.65
N ARG A 426 -4.79 6.29 -31.32
CA ARG A 426 -6.16 6.48 -30.81
C ARG A 426 -6.38 5.73 -29.50
N VAL A 427 -5.90 4.49 -29.41
CA VAL A 427 -5.98 3.70 -28.17
C VAL A 427 -5.14 4.35 -27.06
N THR A 428 -3.94 4.85 -27.38
CA THR A 428 -3.11 5.57 -26.40
C THR A 428 -3.82 6.82 -25.87
N GLU A 429 -4.47 7.57 -26.74
CA GLU A 429 -5.24 8.75 -26.34
C GLU A 429 -6.47 8.36 -25.51
N LEU A 430 -7.17 7.28 -25.88
CA LEU A 430 -8.29 6.76 -25.11
C LEU A 430 -7.90 6.32 -23.69
N MET A 431 -6.69 5.75 -23.51
CA MET A 431 -6.23 5.29 -22.19
C MET A 431 -5.91 6.42 -21.22
N LYS A 432 -5.80 7.67 -21.71
CA LYS A 432 -5.68 8.82 -20.81
C LYS A 432 -6.93 8.97 -19.96
N GLN A 433 -6.75 9.32 -18.71
CA GLN A 433 -7.82 9.49 -17.73
C GLN A 433 -7.46 10.61 -16.75
N LYS A 434 -8.43 11.44 -16.41
CA LYS A 434 -8.23 12.52 -15.42
C LYS A 434 -8.04 11.92 -14.02
N GLN A 435 -7.20 12.56 -13.23
CA GLN A 435 -7.02 12.18 -11.82
C GLN A 435 -8.32 12.38 -11.02
N PHE A 436 -8.54 11.54 -10.05
CA PHE A 436 -9.70 11.55 -9.15
C PHE A 436 -11.04 11.42 -9.88
N SER A 437 -11.02 10.67 -10.96
CA SER A 437 -12.19 10.39 -11.80
C SER A 437 -12.21 8.91 -12.19
N PRO A 438 -12.30 7.99 -11.20
CA PRO A 438 -12.38 6.57 -11.50
C PRO A 438 -13.67 6.25 -12.25
N MET A 439 -13.61 5.28 -13.16
CA MET A 439 -14.70 4.82 -13.99
C MET A 439 -15.28 3.51 -13.48
N SER A 440 -16.57 3.32 -13.64
CA SER A 440 -17.24 2.04 -13.38
C SER A 440 -16.84 0.98 -14.42
N VAL A 441 -17.08 -0.29 -14.11
CA VAL A 441 -16.85 -1.41 -15.05
C VAL A 441 -17.63 -1.19 -16.37
N ALA A 442 -18.86 -0.70 -16.28
CA ALA A 442 -19.70 -0.43 -17.45
C ALA A 442 -19.13 0.69 -18.33
N GLU A 443 -18.72 1.82 -17.75
CA GLU A 443 -18.11 2.92 -18.48
C GLU A 443 -16.80 2.49 -19.17
N MET A 444 -15.94 1.76 -18.45
CA MET A 444 -14.73 1.18 -19.06
C MET A 444 -15.08 0.22 -20.20
N SER A 445 -16.12 -0.60 -20.04
CA SER A 445 -16.55 -1.54 -21.07
C SER A 445 -17.03 -0.82 -22.34
N VAL A 446 -17.73 0.30 -22.21
CA VAL A 446 -18.15 1.13 -23.36
C VAL A 446 -16.93 1.67 -24.11
N SER A 447 -15.97 2.24 -23.39
CA SER A 447 -14.74 2.79 -23.98
C SER A 447 -13.90 1.72 -24.67
N LEU A 448 -13.69 0.58 -24.00
CA LEU A 448 -12.93 -0.55 -24.56
C LEU A 448 -13.64 -1.20 -25.76
N PHE A 449 -14.97 -1.30 -25.71
CA PHE A 449 -15.79 -1.80 -26.84
C PHE A 449 -15.67 -0.90 -28.06
N ALA A 450 -15.68 0.42 -27.86
CA ALA A 450 -15.49 1.38 -28.94
C ALA A 450 -14.11 1.22 -29.61
N ALA A 451 -13.05 1.02 -28.84
CA ALA A 451 -11.70 0.79 -29.35
C ALA A 451 -11.57 -0.55 -30.10
N GLU A 452 -12.18 -1.61 -29.57
CA GLU A 452 -12.04 -2.95 -30.14
C GLU A 452 -12.82 -3.12 -31.44
N ASN A 453 -13.99 -2.49 -31.56
CA ASN A 453 -14.92 -2.65 -32.69
C ASN A 453 -14.81 -1.54 -33.74
N GLY A 454 -13.74 -0.74 -33.75
CA GLY A 454 -13.45 0.22 -34.81
C GLY A 454 -14.28 1.51 -34.76
N PHE A 455 -15.03 1.78 -33.69
CA PHE A 455 -15.80 3.03 -33.57
C PHE A 455 -14.93 4.29 -33.45
N LEU A 456 -13.62 4.11 -33.20
CA LEU A 456 -12.65 5.20 -33.11
C LEU A 456 -11.91 5.46 -34.42
N ASP A 457 -12.05 4.61 -35.45
CA ASP A 457 -11.20 4.64 -36.64
C ASP A 457 -11.36 5.92 -37.45
N ASP A 458 -12.56 6.49 -37.49
CA ASP A 458 -12.90 7.72 -38.19
C ASP A 458 -12.69 8.99 -37.34
N ILE A 459 -12.27 8.84 -36.05
CA ILE A 459 -12.15 9.96 -35.13
C ILE A 459 -10.72 10.50 -35.14
N PRO A 460 -10.50 11.81 -35.31
CA PRO A 460 -9.19 12.43 -35.15
C PRO A 460 -8.62 12.20 -33.74
N VAL A 461 -7.32 11.94 -33.65
CA VAL A 461 -6.66 11.59 -32.37
C VAL A 461 -6.91 12.64 -31.30
N GLU A 462 -6.83 13.92 -31.62
CA GLU A 462 -7.06 15.05 -30.73
C GLU A 462 -8.51 15.16 -30.22
N LYS A 463 -9.46 14.48 -30.84
CA LYS A 463 -10.88 14.47 -30.45
C LYS A 463 -11.31 13.23 -29.67
N ILE A 464 -10.45 12.24 -29.50
CA ILE A 464 -10.78 10.96 -28.84
C ILE A 464 -11.32 11.19 -27.42
N GLN A 465 -10.72 12.07 -26.63
CA GLN A 465 -11.17 12.37 -25.27
C GLN A 465 -12.55 13.04 -25.25
N ALA A 466 -12.81 13.95 -26.17
CA ALA A 466 -14.11 14.60 -26.30
C ALA A 466 -15.18 13.61 -26.77
N TYR A 467 -14.86 12.74 -27.73
CA TYR A 467 -15.72 11.66 -28.18
C TYR A 467 -16.10 10.70 -27.03
N GLU A 468 -15.11 10.23 -26.26
CA GLU A 468 -15.35 9.36 -25.11
C GLU A 468 -16.30 10.02 -24.11
N GLN A 469 -16.04 11.29 -23.78
CA GLN A 469 -16.88 12.03 -22.82
C GLN A 469 -18.32 12.17 -23.32
N ALA A 470 -18.51 12.51 -24.59
CA ALA A 470 -19.84 12.62 -25.20
C ALA A 470 -20.55 11.25 -25.26
N LEU A 471 -19.81 10.18 -25.61
CA LEU A 471 -20.33 8.82 -25.63
C LEU A 471 -20.80 8.37 -24.25
N LEU A 472 -20.00 8.57 -23.20
CA LEU A 472 -20.37 8.20 -21.84
C LEU A 472 -21.58 9.00 -21.35
N GLN A 473 -21.65 10.30 -21.67
CA GLN A 473 -22.82 11.11 -21.34
C GLN A 473 -24.09 10.59 -22.03
N TYR A 474 -23.98 10.22 -23.31
CA TYR A 474 -25.08 9.59 -24.06
C TYR A 474 -25.51 8.26 -23.44
N MET A 475 -24.56 7.41 -23.05
CA MET A 475 -24.86 6.13 -22.39
C MET A 475 -25.59 6.31 -21.06
N HIS A 476 -25.21 7.31 -20.27
CA HIS A 476 -25.89 7.63 -19.02
C HIS A 476 -27.31 8.20 -19.23
N SER A 477 -27.53 8.99 -20.30
CA SER A 477 -28.85 9.56 -20.57
C SER A 477 -29.83 8.56 -21.19
N ASP A 478 -29.39 7.79 -22.20
CA ASP A 478 -30.27 6.99 -23.04
C ASP A 478 -30.20 5.47 -22.74
N HIS A 479 -29.10 5.00 -22.11
CA HIS A 479 -28.80 3.57 -21.92
C HIS A 479 -28.40 3.18 -20.49
N GLN A 480 -28.89 3.91 -19.47
CA GLN A 480 -28.52 3.66 -18.06
C GLN A 480 -28.78 2.20 -17.63
N ALA A 481 -29.92 1.61 -18.06
CA ALA A 481 -30.25 0.23 -17.72
C ALA A 481 -29.22 -0.79 -18.26
N LEU A 482 -28.56 -0.50 -19.41
CA LEU A 482 -27.48 -1.34 -19.94
C LEU A 482 -26.22 -1.21 -19.07
N LEU A 483 -25.89 0.02 -18.66
CA LEU A 483 -24.74 0.26 -17.76
C LEU A 483 -24.92 -0.44 -16.42
N ASP A 484 -26.10 -0.33 -15.80
CA ASP A 484 -26.41 -1.00 -14.55
C ASP A 484 -26.26 -2.52 -14.68
N LYS A 485 -26.76 -3.10 -15.76
CA LYS A 485 -26.67 -4.53 -16.06
C LYS A 485 -25.20 -5.00 -16.20
N VAL A 486 -24.37 -4.22 -16.89
CA VAL A 486 -22.93 -4.52 -17.03
C VAL A 486 -22.23 -4.45 -15.67
N ASN A 487 -22.53 -3.43 -14.85
CA ASN A 487 -21.95 -3.28 -13.52
C ASN A 487 -22.34 -4.43 -12.57
N GLU A 488 -23.62 -4.86 -12.61
CA GLU A 488 -24.10 -5.94 -11.73
C GLU A 488 -23.55 -7.31 -12.12
N ARG A 489 -23.54 -7.62 -13.44
CA ARG A 489 -23.22 -8.97 -13.92
C ARG A 489 -21.75 -9.17 -14.26
N GLY A 490 -21.06 -8.12 -14.73
CA GLY A 490 -19.66 -8.18 -15.11
C GLY A 490 -19.33 -9.22 -16.20
N VAL A 491 -20.37 -9.71 -16.92
CA VAL A 491 -20.22 -10.74 -17.97
C VAL A 491 -20.23 -10.08 -19.36
N TYR A 492 -19.73 -10.82 -20.34
CA TYR A 492 -19.78 -10.44 -21.75
C TYR A 492 -20.51 -11.55 -22.49
N ASP A 493 -21.81 -11.39 -22.62
CA ASP A 493 -22.71 -12.28 -23.36
C ASP A 493 -23.26 -11.59 -24.62
N ASP A 494 -23.98 -12.34 -25.44
CA ASP A 494 -24.54 -11.83 -26.71
C ASP A 494 -25.50 -10.65 -26.47
N GLU A 495 -26.21 -10.63 -25.37
CA GLU A 495 -27.13 -9.55 -25.01
C GLU A 495 -26.38 -8.24 -24.75
N ILE A 496 -25.31 -8.29 -23.95
CA ILE A 496 -24.47 -7.12 -23.65
C ILE A 496 -23.75 -6.66 -24.93
N GLN A 497 -23.20 -7.60 -25.73
CA GLN A 497 -22.53 -7.28 -26.96
C GLN A 497 -23.47 -6.57 -27.95
N GLN A 498 -24.67 -7.11 -28.15
CA GLN A 498 -25.69 -6.50 -29.04
C GLN A 498 -26.16 -5.15 -28.50
N GLY A 499 -26.37 -5.04 -27.17
CA GLY A 499 -26.75 -3.79 -26.53
C GLY A 499 -25.71 -2.68 -26.71
N LEU A 500 -24.44 -2.99 -26.48
CA LEU A 500 -23.34 -2.05 -26.69
C LEU A 500 -23.22 -1.66 -28.19
N SER A 501 -23.28 -2.65 -29.10
CA SER A 501 -23.22 -2.40 -30.55
C SER A 501 -24.36 -1.50 -31.02
N ALA A 502 -25.58 -1.78 -30.61
CA ALA A 502 -26.75 -0.96 -30.97
C ALA A 502 -26.63 0.48 -30.44
N ALA A 503 -26.22 0.64 -29.17
CA ALA A 503 -26.04 1.96 -28.56
C ALA A 503 -24.97 2.78 -29.23
N LEU A 504 -23.79 2.20 -29.55
CA LEU A 504 -22.70 2.91 -30.19
C LEU A 504 -23.03 3.25 -31.67
N ASN A 505 -23.72 2.38 -32.41
CA ASN A 505 -24.20 2.70 -33.74
C ASN A 505 -25.20 3.85 -33.71
N ALA A 506 -26.16 3.83 -32.78
CA ALA A 506 -27.13 4.93 -32.64
C ALA A 506 -26.44 6.26 -32.27
N PHE A 507 -25.39 6.22 -31.44
CA PHE A 507 -24.58 7.40 -31.13
C PHE A 507 -23.83 7.92 -32.35
N LYS A 508 -23.23 7.03 -33.14
CA LYS A 508 -22.55 7.39 -34.41
C LYS A 508 -23.51 8.05 -35.40
N ASP A 509 -24.73 7.51 -35.56
CA ASP A 509 -25.74 8.02 -36.46
C ASP A 509 -26.29 9.40 -36.04
N LYS A 510 -26.34 9.69 -34.74
CA LYS A 510 -26.74 11.01 -34.21
C LYS A 510 -25.75 12.13 -34.56
N GLY A 511 -24.49 11.81 -34.84
CA GLY A 511 -23.44 12.78 -35.20
C GLY A 511 -23.19 13.88 -34.14
N ALA A 512 -23.49 13.62 -32.88
CA ALA A 512 -23.59 14.61 -31.80
C ALA A 512 -22.31 14.71 -30.94
N TRP A 513 -21.14 14.78 -31.59
CA TRP A 513 -19.88 14.91 -30.84
C TRP A 513 -18.90 15.87 -31.54
#